data_8f8b83c42f05f50f4da2e04369b88a0a
#
_entry.id   8f8b83c42f05f50f4da2e04369b88a0a
#
_cell.length_a   1.000
_cell.length_b   1.000
_cell.length_c   1.000
_cell.angle_alpha   90.00
_cell.angle_beta   90.00
_cell.angle_gamma   90.00
#
_symmetry.space_group_name_H-M   'P 1'
#
loop_
_entity.id
_entity.type
_entity.pdbx_description
1 polymer ?
#
loop_
_entity_poly.entity_id
_entity_poly.type
_entity_poly.pdbx_seq_one_letter_code
_entity_poly.pdbx_strand_id
1 'polypeptide(L)'
;MNKILVTILIITMTSCSNQNKKDKIMEKESKPNIEKSKNNHTIPKVTGIGGIFFYSENPQETNEWYNKNLGIEINDWGSSSFESRNIDKPEEINSLQWKLFKNGDEYFAPSKKGFMINYQVQNIEGLVTKLKKDGVKILDSIATYDYGKFIHIMDNEGNKIELWEPID
;
A
#
# COMPACT_ATOMS: atom_id res chain seq x y z
N MET A 1 -51.38 -48.64 -4.37
CA MET A 1 -51.60 -49.09 -2.99
C MET A 1 -50.42 -49.95 -2.59
N ASN A 2 -49.41 -49.46 -1.90
CA ASN A 2 -48.43 -50.29 -1.17
C ASN A 2 -47.93 -49.48 0.02
N LYS A 3 -48.29 -49.97 1.18
CA LYS A 3 -47.91 -49.46 2.48
C LYS A 3 -46.53 -50.04 2.80
N ILE A 4 -45.55 -49.20 3.06
CA ILE A 4 -44.23 -49.60 3.61
C ILE A 4 -44.22 -49.27 5.08
N LEU A 5 -44.09 -50.32 5.86
CA LEU A 5 -43.97 -50.30 7.33
C LEU A 5 -42.56 -49.88 7.72
N VAL A 6 -42.44 -48.84 8.55
CA VAL A 6 -41.15 -48.45 9.14
C VAL A 6 -41.07 -49.03 10.54
N THR A 7 -40.13 -49.94 10.74
CA THR A 7 -39.86 -50.58 12.02
C THR A 7 -38.82 -49.76 12.77
N ILE A 8 -39.19 -49.20 13.91
CA ILE A 8 -38.28 -48.48 14.82
C ILE A 8 -37.64 -49.51 15.74
N LEU A 9 -36.32 -49.64 15.68
CA LEU A 9 -35.53 -50.44 16.59
C LEU A 9 -34.96 -49.55 17.70
N ILE A 10 -35.48 -49.70 18.89
CA ILE A 10 -34.99 -49.07 20.10
C ILE A 10 -33.95 -49.99 20.74
N ILE A 11 -32.68 -49.55 20.77
CA ILE A 11 -31.62 -50.23 21.51
C ILE A 11 -31.32 -49.41 22.76
N THR A 12 -31.73 -49.89 23.91
CA THR A 12 -31.31 -49.42 25.23
C THR A 12 -29.99 -50.09 25.58
N MET A 13 -28.95 -49.31 25.84
CA MET A 13 -27.74 -49.80 26.45
C MET A 13 -27.48 -49.09 27.78
N THR A 14 -27.42 -49.88 28.79
CA THR A 14 -27.17 -49.58 30.19
C THR A 14 -25.74 -49.14 30.46
N SER A 15 -25.64 -48.24 31.36
CA SER A 15 -24.53 -47.76 32.14
C SER A 15 -23.46 -48.76 32.53
N CYS A 16 -22.19 -48.33 32.44
CA CYS A 16 -21.16 -48.67 33.40
C CYS A 16 -20.17 -47.53 33.57
N SER A 17 -20.10 -47.01 34.77
CA SER A 17 -19.13 -46.04 35.25
C SER A 17 -17.73 -46.64 35.27
N ASN A 18 -16.74 -45.93 34.75
CA ASN A 18 -15.39 -46.05 35.21
C ASN A 18 -14.66 -44.70 35.16
N GLN A 19 -14.35 -44.19 36.36
CA GLN A 19 -13.53 -43.04 36.56
C GLN A 19 -12.09 -43.38 36.17
N ASN A 20 -11.55 -42.70 35.20
CA ASN A 20 -10.10 -42.56 35.06
C ASN A 20 -9.77 -41.11 34.66
N LYS A 21 -9.17 -40.47 35.64
CA LYS A 21 -8.50 -39.20 35.58
C LYS A 21 -7.46 -39.22 34.47
N LYS A 22 -7.69 -38.50 33.38
CA LYS A 22 -6.66 -38.17 32.41
C LYS A 22 -6.66 -36.67 32.17
N ASP A 23 -5.49 -36.14 32.44
CA ASP A 23 -5.08 -34.76 32.36
C ASP A 23 -5.53 -34.11 31.05
N LYS A 24 -6.25 -33.01 31.19
CA LYS A 24 -6.62 -32.12 30.12
C LYS A 24 -5.37 -31.30 29.75
N ILE A 25 -4.60 -31.79 28.81
CA ILE A 25 -3.62 -30.98 28.10
C ILE A 25 -4.44 -29.99 27.26
N MET A 26 -4.59 -28.79 27.79
CA MET A 26 -5.04 -27.65 26.99
C MET A 26 -3.90 -27.32 26.05
N GLU A 27 -4.04 -27.77 24.81
CA GLU A 27 -3.28 -27.28 23.68
C GLU A 27 -3.62 -25.78 23.50
N LYS A 28 -2.77 -24.95 24.09
CA LYS A 28 -2.80 -23.52 23.95
C LYS A 28 -2.29 -23.24 22.55
N GLU A 29 -3.19 -23.11 21.58
CA GLU A 29 -2.84 -22.51 20.30
C GLU A 29 -2.16 -21.16 20.58
N SER A 30 -0.86 -21.14 20.53
CA SER A 30 -0.07 -19.93 20.52
C SER A 30 -0.33 -19.23 19.20
N LYS A 31 -1.26 -18.28 19.21
CA LYS A 31 -1.30 -17.26 18.14
C LYS A 31 0.12 -16.71 18.04
N PRO A 32 0.69 -16.60 16.83
CA PRO A 32 2.00 -15.99 16.68
C PRO A 32 1.90 -14.59 17.27
N ASN A 33 2.64 -14.36 18.33
CA ASN A 33 2.83 -13.05 18.94
C ASN A 33 3.67 -12.25 17.92
N ILE A 34 3.00 -11.55 17.02
CA ILE A 34 3.65 -10.56 16.17
C ILE A 34 3.98 -9.43 17.14
N GLU A 35 5.15 -9.51 17.76
CA GLU A 35 5.78 -8.34 18.36
C GLU A 35 5.94 -7.30 17.24
N LYS A 36 4.98 -6.38 17.15
CA LYS A 36 5.11 -5.17 16.32
C LYS A 36 6.33 -4.43 16.86
N SER A 37 7.46 -4.66 16.22
CA SER A 37 8.73 -4.00 16.51
C SER A 37 8.51 -2.49 16.48
N LYS A 38 8.73 -1.83 17.60
CA LYS A 38 8.69 -0.37 17.76
C LYS A 38 9.78 0.39 16.96
N ASN A 39 10.51 -0.29 16.07
CA ASN A 39 11.63 0.24 15.28
C ASN A 39 11.38 0.22 13.76
N ASN A 40 10.13 0.35 13.32
CA ASN A 40 9.82 0.24 11.89
C ASN A 40 10.33 1.43 11.03
N HIS A 41 10.67 2.57 11.67
CA HIS A 41 11.19 3.77 10.96
C HIS A 41 12.67 3.71 10.59
N THR A 42 13.42 2.72 11.04
CA THR A 42 14.87 2.62 10.76
C THR A 42 15.20 1.82 9.50
N ILE A 43 14.31 0.93 9.07
CA ILE A 43 14.54 0.09 7.88
C ILE A 43 14.12 0.87 6.64
N PRO A 44 15.07 1.21 5.73
CA PRO A 44 14.76 1.95 4.51
C PRO A 44 13.95 1.09 3.54
N LYS A 45 12.73 1.51 3.19
CA LYS A 45 11.85 0.79 2.27
C LYS A 45 10.73 1.68 1.72
N VAL A 46 10.11 1.21 0.65
CA VAL A 46 8.82 1.72 0.17
C VAL A 46 7.71 1.29 1.14
N THR A 47 6.81 2.22 1.45
CA THR A 47 5.65 2.01 2.34
C THR A 47 4.32 2.05 1.60
N GLY A 48 4.28 2.67 0.41
CA GLY A 48 3.08 2.77 -0.40
C GLY A 48 3.30 3.53 -1.70
N ILE A 49 2.20 3.77 -2.41
CA ILE A 49 2.17 4.68 -3.55
C ILE A 49 1.73 6.04 -3.03
N GLY A 50 2.58 7.05 -3.20
CA GLY A 50 2.31 8.44 -2.81
C GLY A 50 1.69 9.26 -3.94
N GLY A 51 1.89 8.86 -5.20
CA GLY A 51 1.31 9.58 -6.32
C GLY A 51 1.39 8.85 -7.66
N ILE A 52 0.48 9.23 -8.54
CA ILE A 52 0.43 8.78 -9.93
C ILE A 52 0.37 10.02 -10.82
N PHE A 53 1.39 10.18 -11.66
CA PHE A 53 1.56 11.32 -12.52
C PHE A 53 1.68 10.86 -13.97
N PHE A 54 1.03 11.55 -14.89
CA PHE A 54 1.11 11.20 -16.31
C PHE A 54 0.91 12.42 -17.21
N TYR A 55 1.36 12.30 -18.45
CA TYR A 55 1.22 13.35 -19.42
C TYR A 55 -0.18 13.43 -20.01
N SER A 56 -0.58 14.67 -20.33
CA SER A 56 -1.76 15.00 -21.12
C SER A 56 -1.42 16.10 -22.11
N GLU A 57 -1.98 16.02 -23.30
CA GLU A 57 -1.83 17.11 -24.31
C GLU A 57 -2.49 18.40 -23.83
N ASN A 58 -3.63 18.29 -23.15
CA ASN A 58 -4.37 19.40 -22.56
C ASN A 58 -4.81 19.01 -21.13
N PRO A 59 -3.98 19.24 -20.11
CA PRO A 59 -4.30 18.86 -18.73
C PRO A 59 -5.61 19.48 -18.21
N GLN A 60 -5.93 20.72 -18.60
CA GLN A 60 -7.16 21.36 -18.15
C GLN A 60 -8.39 20.63 -18.70
N GLU A 61 -8.47 20.43 -20.01
CA GLU A 61 -9.59 19.73 -20.64
C GLU A 61 -9.71 18.27 -20.13
N THR A 62 -8.57 17.62 -19.93
CA THR A 62 -8.53 16.26 -19.41
C THR A 62 -9.02 16.22 -17.95
N ASN A 63 -8.64 17.17 -17.11
CA ASN A 63 -9.13 17.31 -15.74
C ASN A 63 -10.65 17.53 -15.71
N GLU A 64 -11.17 18.41 -16.58
CA GLU A 64 -12.61 18.64 -16.73
C GLU A 64 -13.34 17.36 -17.13
N TRP A 65 -12.74 16.56 -18.03
CA TRP A 65 -13.30 15.27 -18.43
C TRP A 65 -13.37 14.29 -17.26
N TYR A 66 -12.28 14.16 -16.47
CA TYR A 66 -12.23 13.28 -15.29
C TYR A 66 -13.23 13.74 -14.22
N ASN A 67 -13.32 15.03 -13.97
CA ASN A 67 -14.29 15.57 -13.03
C ASN A 67 -15.73 15.26 -13.48
N LYS A 68 -16.07 15.59 -14.73
CA LYS A 68 -17.41 15.42 -15.28
C LYS A 68 -17.85 13.96 -15.34
N ASN A 69 -16.96 13.06 -15.75
CA ASN A 69 -17.33 11.68 -16.08
C ASN A 69 -17.06 10.71 -14.92
N LEU A 70 -16.10 10.99 -14.07
CA LEU A 70 -15.70 10.11 -12.97
C LEU A 70 -15.84 10.75 -11.58
N GLY A 71 -16.21 12.04 -11.52
CA GLY A 71 -16.39 12.75 -10.25
C GLY A 71 -15.08 13.01 -9.50
N ILE A 72 -13.93 12.99 -10.19
CA ILE A 72 -12.64 13.31 -9.56
C ILE A 72 -12.60 14.81 -9.28
N GLU A 73 -12.55 15.19 -8.01
CA GLU A 73 -12.42 16.57 -7.60
C GLU A 73 -11.00 17.08 -7.88
N ILE A 74 -10.90 18.13 -8.70
CA ILE A 74 -9.62 18.73 -9.06
C ILE A 74 -9.47 20.04 -8.28
N ASN A 75 -8.37 20.18 -7.57
CA ASN A 75 -8.04 21.38 -6.81
C ASN A 75 -7.45 22.49 -7.69
N ASP A 76 -7.20 23.65 -7.10
CA ASP A 76 -6.66 24.84 -7.79
C ASP A 76 -5.26 24.60 -8.40
N TRP A 77 -4.56 23.56 -7.96
CA TRP A 77 -3.23 23.15 -8.46
C TRP A 77 -3.31 22.16 -9.63
N GLY A 78 -4.54 21.84 -10.09
CA GLY A 78 -4.76 20.87 -11.16
C GLY A 78 -4.46 19.43 -10.77
N SER A 79 -4.58 19.12 -9.49
CA SER A 79 -4.36 17.78 -8.92
C SER A 79 -5.56 17.31 -8.11
N SER A 80 -5.60 16.02 -7.81
CA SER A 80 -6.55 15.40 -6.89
C SER A 80 -5.81 14.60 -5.83
N SER A 81 -6.46 14.39 -4.68
CA SER A 81 -5.95 13.54 -3.61
C SER A 81 -6.95 12.44 -3.30
N PHE A 82 -6.48 11.20 -3.30
CA PHE A 82 -7.28 10.06 -2.86
C PHE A 82 -6.83 9.66 -1.47
N GLU A 83 -7.75 9.73 -0.52
CA GLU A 83 -7.47 9.42 0.87
C GLU A 83 -7.97 8.04 1.23
N SER A 84 -7.20 7.34 2.05
CA SER A 84 -7.58 6.04 2.60
C SER A 84 -7.05 5.91 4.03
N ARG A 85 -7.80 5.18 4.86
CA ARG A 85 -7.35 4.91 6.22
C ARG A 85 -6.20 3.91 6.20
N ASN A 86 -5.14 4.20 6.95
CA ASN A 86 -4.04 3.25 7.13
C ASN A 86 -4.55 2.03 7.92
N ILE A 87 -4.33 0.82 7.37
CA ILE A 87 -4.83 -0.41 8.00
C ILE A 87 -4.05 -0.81 9.25
N ASP A 88 -2.77 -0.46 9.30
CA ASP A 88 -1.89 -0.78 10.44
C ASP A 88 -1.94 0.30 11.53
N LYS A 89 -2.29 1.53 11.14
CA LYS A 89 -2.40 2.71 12.00
C LYS A 89 -3.70 3.45 11.65
N PRO A 90 -4.84 3.02 12.16
CA PRO A 90 -6.15 3.55 11.76
C PRO A 90 -6.38 5.03 12.03
N GLU A 91 -5.57 5.65 12.86
CA GLU A 91 -5.52 7.09 13.14
C GLU A 91 -4.82 7.90 12.06
N GLU A 92 -4.00 7.25 11.20
CA GLU A 92 -3.30 7.89 10.09
C GLU A 92 -4.12 7.78 8.80
N ILE A 93 -4.07 8.83 8.00
CA ILE A 93 -4.68 8.87 6.65
C ILE A 93 -3.55 8.80 5.63
N ASN A 94 -3.61 7.78 4.77
CA ASN A 94 -2.76 7.72 3.59
C ASN A 94 -3.37 8.61 2.51
N SER A 95 -2.53 9.38 1.84
CA SER A 95 -2.91 10.23 0.71
C SER A 95 -2.14 9.80 -0.52
N LEU A 96 -2.85 9.66 -1.64
CA LEU A 96 -2.27 9.41 -2.96
C LEU A 96 -2.56 10.62 -3.84
N GLN A 97 -1.51 11.26 -4.34
CA GLN A 97 -1.63 12.40 -5.25
C GLN A 97 -1.84 11.92 -6.68
N TRP A 98 -2.78 12.51 -7.36
CA TRP A 98 -3.04 12.28 -8.78
C TRP A 98 -2.89 13.61 -9.54
N LYS A 99 -2.05 13.62 -10.58
CA LYS A 99 -1.81 14.87 -11.31
C LYS A 99 -1.48 14.62 -12.78
N LEU A 100 -2.03 15.46 -13.64
CA LEU A 100 -1.66 15.57 -15.03
C LEU A 100 -0.57 16.63 -15.22
N PHE A 101 0.42 16.30 -16.04
CA PHE A 101 1.43 17.21 -16.53
C PHE A 101 1.23 17.42 -18.03
N LYS A 102 1.57 18.59 -18.54
CA LYS A 102 1.49 18.83 -19.95
C LYS A 102 2.51 17.99 -20.71
N ASN A 103 2.13 17.38 -21.83
CA ASN A 103 3.06 16.64 -22.65
C ASN A 103 4.25 17.52 -23.04
N GLY A 104 5.47 17.01 -22.87
CA GLY A 104 6.71 17.76 -23.08
C GLY A 104 7.17 18.57 -21.86
N ASP A 105 6.48 18.49 -20.71
CA ASP A 105 7.00 19.01 -19.45
C ASP A 105 8.28 18.27 -19.04
N GLU A 106 9.28 19.01 -18.58
CA GLU A 106 10.58 18.45 -18.21
C GLU A 106 10.57 17.68 -16.89
N TYR A 107 9.45 17.71 -16.14
CA TYR A 107 9.37 17.08 -14.82
C TYR A 107 9.68 15.57 -14.88
N PHE A 108 9.32 14.88 -15.98
CA PHE A 108 9.62 13.46 -16.14
C PHE A 108 11.00 13.20 -16.76
N ALA A 109 11.71 14.23 -17.21
CA ALA A 109 13.04 14.05 -17.77
C ALA A 109 14.01 13.42 -16.72
N PRO A 110 14.95 12.57 -17.15
CA PRO A 110 15.27 12.21 -18.54
C PRO A 110 14.45 10.99 -19.04
N SER A 111 13.41 10.52 -18.32
CA SER A 111 12.53 9.46 -18.80
C SER A 111 11.76 9.93 -20.04
N LYS A 112 11.55 9.01 -20.98
CA LYS A 112 10.70 9.21 -22.16
C LYS A 112 9.32 8.58 -22.00
N LYS A 113 9.01 8.08 -20.81
CA LYS A 113 7.71 7.47 -20.51
C LYS A 113 6.67 8.55 -20.24
N GLY A 114 5.42 8.24 -20.54
CA GLY A 114 4.30 9.15 -20.35
C GLY A 114 3.76 9.21 -18.92
N PHE A 115 4.44 8.58 -17.97
CA PHE A 115 4.01 8.54 -16.57
C PHE A 115 5.20 8.53 -15.62
N MET A 116 4.95 8.87 -14.36
CA MET A 116 5.86 8.72 -13.24
C MET A 116 5.07 8.29 -12.01
N ILE A 117 5.61 7.33 -11.26
CA ILE A 117 5.06 6.90 -9.97
C ILE A 117 5.88 7.57 -8.87
N ASN A 118 5.17 8.17 -7.92
CA ASN A 118 5.73 8.57 -6.64
C ASN A 118 5.51 7.43 -5.65
N TYR A 119 6.58 6.95 -5.01
CA TYR A 119 6.51 5.98 -3.93
C TYR A 119 6.74 6.66 -2.60
N GLN A 120 5.80 6.48 -1.69
CA GLN A 120 6.01 6.84 -0.30
C GLN A 120 7.04 5.91 0.31
N VAL A 121 8.00 6.47 1.04
CA VAL A 121 9.11 5.72 1.65
C VAL A 121 9.29 6.09 3.12
N GLN A 122 10.02 5.28 3.84
CA GLN A 122 10.56 5.60 5.16
C GLN A 122 12.08 5.52 5.14
N ASN A 123 12.77 6.40 5.89
CA ASN A 123 14.22 6.51 5.95
C ASN A 123 14.84 6.71 4.55
N ILE A 124 14.49 7.83 3.92
CA ILE A 124 14.91 8.15 2.54
C ILE A 124 16.44 8.22 2.41
N GLU A 125 17.16 8.72 3.40
CA GLU A 125 18.62 8.78 3.40
C GLU A 125 19.25 7.37 3.38
N GLY A 126 18.73 6.50 4.23
CA GLY A 126 19.15 5.09 4.26
C GLY A 126 18.82 4.37 2.96
N LEU A 127 17.63 4.66 2.38
CA LEU A 127 17.22 4.07 1.10
C LEU A 127 18.12 4.54 -0.04
N VAL A 128 18.43 5.83 -0.12
CA VAL A 128 19.35 6.40 -1.13
C VAL A 128 20.76 5.81 -1.01
N THR A 129 21.24 5.63 0.23
CA THR A 129 22.54 5.00 0.48
C THR A 129 22.57 3.57 -0.06
N LYS A 130 21.50 2.80 0.22
CA LYS A 130 21.34 1.44 -0.30
C LYS A 130 21.29 1.44 -1.84
N LEU A 131 20.44 2.26 -2.42
CA LEU A 131 20.26 2.34 -3.88
C LEU A 131 21.57 2.70 -4.62
N LYS A 132 22.35 3.65 -4.09
CA LYS A 132 23.68 3.97 -4.62
C LYS A 132 24.62 2.78 -4.58
N LYS A 133 24.66 2.05 -3.45
CA LYS A 133 25.46 0.82 -3.32
C LYS A 133 25.05 -0.26 -4.32
N ASP A 134 23.76 -0.37 -4.59
CA ASP A 134 23.19 -1.34 -5.52
C ASP A 134 23.31 -0.89 -7.00
N GLY A 135 23.92 0.27 -7.26
CA GLY A 135 24.16 0.78 -8.62
C GLY A 135 22.94 1.42 -9.29
N VAL A 136 21.90 1.74 -8.52
CA VAL A 136 20.71 2.42 -9.05
C VAL A 136 21.06 3.86 -9.44
N LYS A 137 20.61 4.29 -10.60
CA LYS A 137 20.84 5.66 -11.10
C LYS A 137 20.01 6.65 -10.30
N ILE A 138 20.68 7.48 -9.49
CA ILE A 138 20.09 8.61 -8.78
C ILE A 138 20.13 9.82 -9.72
N LEU A 139 19.04 10.56 -9.83
CA LEU A 139 18.91 11.66 -10.81
C LEU A 139 19.23 13.04 -10.21
N ASP A 140 19.01 13.21 -8.91
CA ASP A 140 19.21 14.47 -8.21
C ASP A 140 19.64 14.25 -6.75
N SER A 141 19.56 15.27 -5.91
CA SER A 141 19.81 15.22 -4.48
C SER A 141 18.48 15.25 -3.70
N ILE A 142 18.50 14.77 -2.44
CA ILE A 142 17.33 14.89 -1.58
C ILE A 142 16.98 16.37 -1.41
N ALA A 143 15.77 16.73 -1.84
CA ALA A 143 15.15 18.03 -1.59
C ALA A 143 14.24 17.91 -0.36
N THR A 144 14.27 18.91 0.53
CA THR A 144 13.45 18.95 1.74
C THR A 144 12.50 20.15 1.68
N TYR A 145 11.22 19.86 1.91
CA TYR A 145 10.12 20.82 1.98
C TYR A 145 9.34 20.63 3.28
N ASP A 146 8.41 21.52 3.58
CA ASP A 146 7.58 21.46 4.79
C ASP A 146 6.67 20.22 4.84
N TYR A 147 6.42 19.60 3.69
CA TYR A 147 5.55 18.42 3.52
C TYR A 147 6.32 17.13 3.20
N GLY A 148 7.64 17.14 3.25
CA GLY A 148 8.43 15.93 3.07
C GLY A 148 9.76 16.11 2.36
N LYS A 149 10.45 14.99 2.20
CA LYS A 149 11.71 14.86 1.46
C LYS A 149 11.48 14.10 0.17
N PHE A 150 12.15 14.55 -0.90
CA PHE A 150 11.98 13.99 -2.24
C PHE A 150 13.32 13.72 -2.89
N ILE A 151 13.37 12.68 -3.73
CA ILE A 151 14.50 12.39 -4.62
C ILE A 151 14.01 11.59 -5.81
N HIS A 152 14.66 11.74 -6.94
CA HIS A 152 14.33 10.98 -8.13
C HIS A 152 15.41 9.96 -8.47
N ILE A 153 14.94 8.81 -8.93
CA ILE A 153 15.76 7.71 -9.41
C ILE A 153 15.29 7.24 -10.78
N MET A 154 16.09 6.42 -11.44
CA MET A 154 15.71 5.73 -12.68
C MET A 154 15.73 4.24 -12.43
N ASP A 155 14.68 3.53 -12.85
CA ASP A 155 14.69 2.08 -12.86
C ASP A 155 15.43 1.49 -14.07
N ASN A 156 15.49 0.18 -14.15
CA ASN A 156 16.17 -0.56 -15.23
C ASN A 156 15.46 -0.48 -16.59
N GLU A 157 14.19 -0.05 -16.62
CA GLU A 157 13.38 0.13 -17.85
C GLU A 157 13.31 1.60 -18.29
N GLY A 158 13.99 2.50 -17.56
CA GLY A 158 14.02 3.93 -17.87
C GLY A 158 12.78 4.69 -17.41
N ASN A 159 12.05 4.15 -16.43
CA ASN A 159 11.02 4.91 -15.74
C ASN A 159 11.67 5.82 -14.70
N LYS A 160 11.35 7.12 -14.71
CA LYS A 160 11.65 8.00 -13.60
C LYS A 160 10.69 7.69 -12.46
N ILE A 161 11.24 7.57 -11.28
CA ILE A 161 10.53 7.31 -10.04
C ILE A 161 10.83 8.45 -9.08
N GLU A 162 9.81 8.97 -8.44
CA GLU A 162 9.95 9.88 -7.32
C GLU A 162 9.79 9.09 -6.00
N LEU A 163 10.73 9.28 -5.09
CA LEU A 163 10.66 8.76 -3.72
C LEU A 163 10.31 9.92 -2.80
N TRP A 164 9.29 9.73 -1.98
CA TRP A 164 8.79 10.74 -1.06
C TRP A 164 8.71 10.18 0.37
N GLU A 165 9.42 10.81 1.29
CA GLU A 165 9.24 10.58 2.73
C GLU A 165 8.45 11.75 3.31
N PRO A 166 7.17 11.54 3.70
CA PRO A 166 6.38 12.59 4.33
C PRO A 166 6.99 13.00 5.68
N ILE A 167 6.75 14.22 6.09
CA ILE A 167 7.00 14.71 7.45
C ILE A 167 5.69 14.53 8.22
N ASP A 168 5.76 13.88 9.38
CA ASP A 168 4.66 13.68 10.33
C ASP A 168 4.27 15.00 11.01
#